data_9e51b7f7dea3fcc1556d4984b93bf65f
#
_entry.id   9e51b7f7dea3fcc1556d4984b93bf65f
#
_cell.length_a   1.000
_cell.length_b   1.000
_cell.length_c   1.000
_cell.angle_alpha   90.00
_cell.angle_beta   90.00
_cell.angle_gamma   90.00
#
_symmetry.space_group_name_H-M   'P 1'
#
loop_
_entity.id
_entity.type
_entity.pdbx_description
1 polymer ?
#
loop_
_entity_poly.entity_id
_entity_poly.type
_entity_poly.pdbx_seq_one_letter_code
_entity_poly.pdbx_strand_id
1 'polypeptide(L)'
;GGQAALTEFVKRTSGYDSGRDFPAENHTSRLSPYLHFGNISAAQAFAATSKKGKADEGALSFQRELGWREFSAHLLFHFPKLPEQSFRPEFAKFPWVKDAKALRAWQLGQTGYPIVDAGMRQLWHTGWMHNRVRMLVASFLTKHLLIDWRWGEAWFARHLLDFDLASNNGGWQWASGSGTDAAPYFRIFNPITQADKFDKDGKYRDQFNPGWREGSTPMMVDHKIARERALATYKARLSVKE
;
A
#
# COMPACT_ATOMS: atom_id res chain seq x y z
N GLY A 1 7.77 -4.82 23.81
CA GLY A 1 8.71 -4.97 22.69
C GLY A 1 8.24 -6.01 21.68
N GLY A 2 9.05 -6.28 20.64
CA GLY A 2 8.69 -7.13 19.51
C GLY A 2 8.25 -8.54 19.89
N GLN A 3 8.92 -9.18 20.85
CA GLN A 3 8.55 -10.51 21.32
C GLN A 3 7.16 -10.54 21.97
N ALA A 4 6.81 -9.52 22.76
CA ALA A 4 5.48 -9.42 23.35
C ALA A 4 4.41 -9.20 22.28
N ALA A 5 4.67 -8.33 21.30
CA ALA A 5 3.77 -8.12 20.17
C ALA A 5 3.54 -9.40 19.34
N LEU A 6 4.61 -10.17 19.09
CA LEU A 6 4.51 -11.47 18.42
C LEU A 6 3.67 -12.46 19.23
N THR A 7 3.89 -12.56 20.54
CA THR A 7 3.13 -13.45 21.43
C THR A 7 1.63 -13.10 21.42
N GLU A 8 1.29 -11.81 21.46
CA GLU A 8 -0.11 -11.36 21.38
C GLU A 8 -0.72 -11.61 19.99
N PHE A 9 0.03 -11.41 18.93
CA PHE A 9 -0.45 -11.70 17.58
C PHE A 9 -0.74 -13.20 17.37
N VAL A 10 0.13 -14.09 17.88
CA VAL A 10 -0.07 -15.55 17.76
C VAL A 10 -1.40 -16.00 18.37
N LYS A 11 -1.88 -15.37 19.42
CA LYS A 11 -3.17 -15.71 20.05
C LYS A 11 -4.37 -15.47 19.13
N ARG A 12 -4.26 -14.53 18.19
CA ARG A 12 -5.35 -14.05 17.30
C ARG A 12 -5.12 -14.27 15.82
N THR A 13 -4.17 -15.12 15.43
CA THR A 13 -3.87 -15.44 14.03
C THR A 13 -5.08 -15.95 13.25
N SER A 14 -5.99 -16.70 13.89
CA SER A 14 -7.20 -17.26 13.24
C SER A 14 -8.11 -16.21 12.58
N GLY A 15 -8.11 -14.97 13.08
CA GLY A 15 -8.86 -13.86 12.49
C GLY A 15 -8.09 -13.07 11.43
N TYR A 16 -6.82 -13.40 11.18
CA TYR A 16 -5.98 -12.61 10.29
C TYR A 16 -6.46 -12.65 8.84
N ASP A 17 -6.75 -13.81 8.28
CA ASP A 17 -7.14 -13.95 6.88
C ASP A 17 -8.42 -13.19 6.55
N SER A 18 -9.45 -13.34 7.38
CA SER A 18 -10.75 -12.70 7.17
C SER A 18 -10.77 -11.20 7.49
N GLY A 19 -9.93 -10.74 8.45
CA GLY A 19 -9.97 -9.38 8.97
C GLY A 19 -8.87 -8.46 8.48
N ARG A 20 -7.78 -9.00 7.89
CA ARG A 20 -6.59 -8.21 7.52
C ARG A 20 -6.83 -7.08 6.52
N ASP A 21 -7.93 -7.11 5.81
CA ASP A 21 -8.27 -6.11 4.80
C ASP A 21 -9.10 -4.93 5.35
N PHE A 22 -9.59 -5.02 6.58
CA PHE A 22 -10.44 -4.00 7.20
C PHE A 22 -9.60 -3.04 8.06
N PRO A 23 -9.34 -1.79 7.60
CA PRO A 23 -8.38 -0.90 8.24
C PRO A 23 -8.82 -0.37 9.62
N ALA A 24 -10.13 -0.38 9.90
CA ALA A 24 -10.68 0.01 11.22
C ALA A 24 -10.53 -1.10 12.27
N GLU A 25 -10.19 -2.33 11.86
CA GLU A 25 -10.15 -3.49 12.74
C GLU A 25 -8.72 -3.84 13.15
N ASN A 26 -8.59 -4.48 14.33
CA ASN A 26 -7.28 -4.86 14.86
C ASN A 26 -6.91 -6.30 14.47
N HIS A 27 -6.98 -6.64 13.18
CA HIS A 27 -6.63 -7.97 12.69
C HIS A 27 -5.23 -8.08 12.08
N THR A 28 -4.56 -6.96 11.78
CA THR A 28 -3.18 -6.99 11.31
C THR A 28 -2.19 -7.32 12.44
N SER A 29 -1.03 -7.87 12.08
CA SER A 29 -0.01 -8.22 13.08
C SER A 29 0.65 -7.01 13.74
N ARG A 30 0.76 -5.90 13.01
CA ARG A 30 1.54 -4.70 13.37
C ARG A 30 2.99 -5.00 13.75
N LEU A 31 3.57 -6.07 13.20
CA LEU A 31 4.94 -6.49 13.48
C LEU A 31 5.98 -5.82 12.58
N SER A 32 5.55 -5.10 11.54
CA SER A 32 6.45 -4.50 10.56
C SER A 32 7.52 -3.57 11.16
N PRO A 33 7.26 -2.69 12.15
CA PRO A 33 8.32 -1.93 12.79
C PRO A 33 9.33 -2.81 13.54
N TYR A 34 8.86 -3.83 14.22
CA TYR A 34 9.74 -4.74 14.95
C TYR A 34 10.61 -5.62 14.04
N LEU A 35 10.09 -5.97 12.86
CA LEU A 35 10.85 -6.65 11.81
C LEU A 35 11.87 -5.71 11.18
N HIS A 36 11.51 -4.43 10.97
CA HIS A 36 12.43 -3.43 10.43
C HIS A 36 13.63 -3.19 11.36
N PHE A 37 13.39 -2.97 12.65
CA PHE A 37 14.45 -2.71 13.64
C PHE A 37 15.14 -3.99 14.17
N GLY A 38 14.79 -5.16 13.64
CA GLY A 38 15.42 -6.42 14.06
C GLY A 38 15.09 -6.88 15.50
N ASN A 39 14.04 -6.32 16.13
CA ASN A 39 13.59 -6.75 17.45
C ASN A 39 13.02 -8.19 17.42
N ILE A 40 12.53 -8.61 16.26
CA ILE A 40 12.17 -9.99 15.91
C ILE A 40 12.62 -10.25 14.47
N SER A 41 12.95 -11.48 14.12
CA SER A 41 13.22 -11.88 12.75
C SER A 41 11.97 -12.47 12.07
N ALA A 42 11.95 -12.47 10.74
CA ALA A 42 10.91 -13.13 9.95
C ALA A 42 10.85 -14.64 10.28
N ALA A 43 12.01 -15.29 10.47
CA ALA A 43 12.10 -16.69 10.86
C ALA A 43 11.45 -16.96 12.23
N GLN A 44 11.67 -16.08 13.23
CA GLN A 44 11.01 -16.18 14.53
C GLN A 44 9.48 -16.03 14.41
N ALA A 45 9.02 -15.05 13.62
CA ALA A 45 7.59 -14.84 13.39
C ALA A 45 6.94 -16.03 12.66
N PHE A 46 7.62 -16.57 11.66
CA PHE A 46 7.18 -17.78 10.94
C PHE A 46 7.08 -18.97 11.88
N ALA A 47 8.15 -19.29 12.63
CA ALA A 47 8.19 -20.41 13.56
C ALA A 47 7.12 -20.30 14.68
N ALA A 48 6.88 -19.09 15.19
CA ALA A 48 5.88 -18.87 16.24
C ALA A 48 4.45 -19.13 15.73
N THR A 49 4.15 -18.80 14.48
CA THR A 49 2.83 -19.03 13.85
C THR A 49 2.65 -20.46 13.34
N SER A 50 3.75 -21.23 13.15
CA SER A 50 3.72 -22.63 12.69
C SER A 50 3.37 -23.63 13.80
N LYS A 51 3.45 -23.25 15.08
CA LYS A 51 3.32 -24.16 16.24
C LYS A 51 1.89 -24.58 16.58
N LYS A 52 0.88 -24.05 15.94
CA LYS A 52 -0.52 -24.45 16.14
C LYS A 52 -0.83 -25.66 15.26
N GLY A 53 -0.93 -26.84 15.87
CA GLY A 53 -1.05 -28.16 15.25
C GLY A 53 -2.30 -28.47 14.40
N LYS A 54 -3.04 -27.47 13.92
CA LYS A 54 -4.03 -27.53 12.84
C LYS A 54 -3.72 -26.40 11.87
N ALA A 55 -3.96 -26.63 10.57
CA ALA A 55 -3.85 -25.60 9.55
C ALA A 55 -4.73 -24.39 9.95
N ASP A 56 -4.09 -23.34 10.45
CA ASP A 56 -4.70 -22.05 10.75
C ASP A 56 -4.56 -21.19 9.48
N GLU A 57 -5.65 -21.01 8.74
CA GLU A 57 -5.64 -20.23 7.48
C GLU A 57 -5.12 -18.82 7.71
N GLY A 58 -5.39 -18.21 8.85
CA GLY A 58 -4.86 -16.90 9.21
C GLY A 58 -3.35 -16.93 9.42
N ALA A 59 -2.81 -17.99 10.05
CA ALA A 59 -1.37 -18.17 10.19
C ALA A 59 -0.71 -18.39 8.82
N LEU A 60 -1.28 -19.22 7.96
CA LEU A 60 -0.79 -19.43 6.59
C LEU A 60 -0.83 -18.15 5.77
N SER A 61 -1.91 -17.37 5.88
CA SER A 61 -2.03 -16.06 5.22
C SER A 61 -0.96 -15.10 5.71
N PHE A 62 -0.68 -15.04 7.01
CA PHE A 62 0.40 -14.22 7.55
C PHE A 62 1.80 -14.69 7.09
N GLN A 63 2.04 -16.00 7.04
CA GLN A 63 3.31 -16.55 6.56
C GLN A 63 3.56 -16.21 5.08
N ARG A 64 2.52 -16.14 4.24
CA ARG A 64 2.64 -15.65 2.85
C ARG A 64 3.11 -14.20 2.81
N GLU A 65 2.68 -13.35 3.75
CA GLU A 65 3.16 -11.97 3.83
C GLU A 65 4.64 -11.88 4.22
N LEU A 66 5.13 -12.76 5.09
CA LEU A 66 6.57 -12.90 5.33
C LEU A 66 7.31 -13.35 4.06
N GLY A 67 6.71 -14.25 3.28
CA GLY A 67 7.23 -14.65 1.97
C GLY A 67 7.35 -13.48 1.00
N TRP A 68 6.36 -12.59 0.94
CA TRP A 68 6.42 -11.37 0.12
C TRP A 68 7.56 -10.43 0.55
N ARG A 69 7.83 -10.32 1.86
CA ARG A 69 8.96 -9.55 2.37
C ARG A 69 10.30 -10.12 1.87
N GLU A 70 10.50 -11.44 1.99
CA GLU A 70 11.70 -12.12 1.50
C GLU A 70 11.84 -12.03 -0.03
N PHE A 71 10.74 -12.19 -0.76
CA PHE A 71 10.72 -12.01 -2.21
C PHE A 71 11.13 -10.59 -2.63
N SER A 72 10.66 -9.58 -1.94
CA SER A 72 11.03 -8.18 -2.20
C SER A 72 12.54 -7.95 -1.98
N ALA A 73 13.09 -8.50 -0.89
CA ALA A 73 14.52 -8.43 -0.60
C ALA A 73 15.35 -9.16 -1.66
N HIS A 74 14.89 -10.35 -2.09
CA HIS A 74 15.52 -11.12 -3.16
C HIS A 74 15.54 -10.35 -4.50
N LEU A 75 14.40 -9.71 -4.86
CA LEU A 75 14.33 -8.88 -6.05
C LEU A 75 15.32 -7.71 -6.00
N LEU A 76 15.35 -6.99 -4.88
CA LEU A 76 16.27 -5.85 -4.74
C LEU A 76 17.74 -6.28 -4.80
N PHE A 77 18.08 -7.46 -4.24
CA PHE A 77 19.42 -8.01 -4.31
C PHE A 77 19.84 -8.29 -5.77
N HIS A 78 18.97 -8.92 -6.57
CA HIS A 78 19.27 -9.24 -7.96
C HIS A 78 19.10 -8.06 -8.93
N PHE A 79 18.28 -7.08 -8.56
CA PHE A 79 18.00 -5.88 -9.35
C PHE A 79 18.24 -4.60 -8.53
N PRO A 80 19.51 -4.29 -8.18
CA PRO A 80 19.81 -3.20 -7.23
C PRO A 80 19.42 -1.80 -7.73
N LYS A 81 19.08 -1.64 -9.01
CA LYS A 81 18.60 -0.39 -9.59
C LYS A 81 17.09 -0.18 -9.48
N LEU A 82 16.36 -1.11 -8.86
CA LEU A 82 14.90 -0.98 -8.69
C LEU A 82 14.45 0.32 -8.00
N PRO A 83 15.17 0.92 -7.05
CA PRO A 83 14.79 2.21 -6.49
C PRO A 83 14.80 3.36 -7.50
N GLU A 84 15.60 3.24 -8.55
CA GLU A 84 15.77 4.27 -9.58
C GLU A 84 14.97 3.96 -10.85
N GLN A 85 14.74 2.67 -11.13
CA GLN A 85 14.18 2.18 -12.39
C GLN A 85 12.98 1.26 -12.14
N SER A 86 12.01 1.34 -13.02
CA SER A 86 10.91 0.36 -13.03
C SER A 86 11.44 -1.03 -13.40
N PHE A 87 10.94 -2.08 -12.74
CA PHE A 87 11.27 -3.46 -13.09
C PHE A 87 10.92 -3.77 -14.54
N ARG A 88 9.79 -3.24 -15.02
CA ARG A 88 9.35 -3.34 -16.41
C ARG A 88 9.90 -2.17 -17.22
N PRO A 89 10.85 -2.41 -18.15
CA PRO A 89 11.57 -1.35 -18.86
C PRO A 89 10.68 -0.42 -19.69
N GLU A 90 9.54 -0.93 -20.17
CA GLU A 90 8.58 -0.15 -20.95
C GLU A 90 8.02 1.07 -20.19
N PHE A 91 8.10 1.06 -18.86
CA PHE A 91 7.72 2.20 -18.02
C PHE A 91 8.78 3.30 -17.93
N ALA A 92 9.99 3.09 -18.45
CA ALA A 92 11.05 4.11 -18.41
C ALA A 92 10.64 5.42 -19.10
N LYS A 93 9.82 5.33 -20.15
CA LYS A 93 9.31 6.47 -20.93
C LYS A 93 7.82 6.75 -20.66
N PHE A 94 7.27 6.24 -19.55
CA PHE A 94 5.88 6.51 -19.21
C PHE A 94 5.68 8.01 -18.96
N PRO A 95 4.63 8.63 -19.52
CA PRO A 95 4.43 10.08 -19.47
C PRO A 95 3.83 10.54 -18.13
N TRP A 96 4.63 10.41 -17.07
CA TRP A 96 4.24 10.90 -15.75
C TRP A 96 3.98 12.40 -15.76
N VAL A 97 2.92 12.80 -15.08
CA VAL A 97 2.53 14.21 -14.92
C VAL A 97 3.38 14.87 -13.82
N LYS A 98 3.89 16.07 -14.10
CA LYS A 98 4.60 16.89 -13.13
C LYS A 98 3.63 17.95 -12.56
N ASP A 99 2.88 17.58 -11.53
CA ASP A 99 1.95 18.48 -10.83
C ASP A 99 2.29 18.54 -9.34
N ALA A 100 3.08 19.53 -8.97
CA ALA A 100 3.51 19.74 -7.59
C ALA A 100 2.33 20.08 -6.65
N LYS A 101 1.29 20.76 -7.16
CA LYS A 101 0.09 21.11 -6.39
C LYS A 101 -0.72 19.85 -6.06
N ALA A 102 -0.95 19.01 -7.06
CA ALA A 102 -1.64 17.75 -6.88
C ALA A 102 -0.85 16.79 -5.96
N LEU A 103 0.48 16.69 -6.14
CA LEU A 103 1.34 15.93 -5.24
C LEU A 103 1.21 16.42 -3.79
N ARG A 104 1.26 17.73 -3.59
CA ARG A 104 1.16 18.30 -2.24
C ARG A 104 -0.20 18.06 -1.61
N ALA A 105 -1.28 18.20 -2.37
CA ALA A 105 -2.63 17.90 -1.88
C ALA A 105 -2.76 16.41 -1.46
N TRP A 106 -2.21 15.49 -2.25
CA TRP A 106 -2.16 14.07 -1.89
C TRP A 106 -1.33 13.85 -0.61
N GLN A 107 -0.15 14.44 -0.49
CA GLN A 107 0.70 14.34 0.70
C GLN A 107 0.00 14.80 1.97
N LEU A 108 -0.84 15.83 1.88
CA LEU A 108 -1.57 16.41 3.01
C LEU A 108 -2.92 15.74 3.29
N GLY A 109 -3.32 14.74 2.51
CA GLY A 109 -4.64 14.14 2.64
C GLY A 109 -5.77 15.14 2.35
N GLN A 110 -5.67 15.83 1.20
CA GLN A 110 -6.60 16.85 0.71
C GLN A 110 -7.05 16.55 -0.72
N THR A 111 -7.26 15.28 -1.04
CA THR A 111 -7.66 14.83 -2.37
C THR A 111 -9.16 14.94 -2.61
N GLY A 112 -9.95 15.05 -1.55
CA GLY A 112 -11.41 14.97 -1.57
C GLY A 112 -11.96 13.54 -1.67
N TYR A 113 -11.08 12.53 -1.61
CA TYR A 113 -11.45 11.12 -1.46
C TYR A 113 -11.20 10.69 -0.02
N PRO A 114 -12.24 10.59 0.82
CA PRO A 114 -12.08 10.46 2.28
C PRO A 114 -11.21 9.31 2.75
N ILE A 115 -11.22 8.16 2.05
CA ILE A 115 -10.39 6.99 2.41
C ILE A 115 -8.91 7.23 2.06
N VAL A 116 -8.62 7.96 0.98
CA VAL A 116 -7.26 8.35 0.59
C VAL A 116 -6.72 9.35 1.58
N ASP A 117 -7.53 10.36 1.92
CA ASP A 117 -7.17 11.44 2.85
C ASP A 117 -6.93 10.88 4.26
N ALA A 118 -7.79 9.99 4.74
CA ALA A 118 -7.61 9.27 5.99
C ALA A 118 -6.28 8.49 6.02
N GLY A 119 -5.94 7.82 4.92
CA GLY A 119 -4.67 7.09 4.81
C GLY A 119 -3.44 7.98 4.94
N MET A 120 -3.43 9.10 4.22
CA MET A 120 -2.30 10.02 4.26
C MET A 120 -2.16 10.71 5.63
N ARG A 121 -3.28 11.02 6.30
CA ARG A 121 -3.28 11.56 7.66
C ARG A 121 -2.88 10.50 8.68
N GLN A 122 -3.30 9.23 8.55
CA GLN A 122 -2.79 8.14 9.38
C GLN A 122 -1.28 8.05 9.31
N LEU A 123 -0.70 8.05 8.09
CA LEU A 123 0.74 8.04 7.91
C LEU A 123 1.44 9.18 8.65
N TRP A 124 0.93 10.39 8.48
CA TRP A 124 1.49 11.59 9.11
C TRP A 124 1.44 11.54 10.65
N HIS A 125 0.33 11.11 11.22
CA HIS A 125 0.14 11.11 12.67
C HIS A 125 0.80 9.93 13.38
N THR A 126 0.92 8.78 12.71
CA THR A 126 1.31 7.53 13.38
C THR A 126 2.60 6.92 12.87
N GLY A 127 3.13 7.39 11.75
CA GLY A 127 4.25 6.75 11.06
C GLY A 127 3.93 5.35 10.52
N TRP A 128 2.65 4.97 10.46
CA TRP A 128 2.21 3.67 9.97
C TRP A 128 0.94 3.83 9.14
N MET A 129 0.74 2.94 8.18
CA MET A 129 -0.47 2.89 7.37
C MET A 129 -0.87 1.44 7.13
N HIS A 130 -2.16 1.15 7.24
CA HIS A 130 -2.71 -0.16 6.95
C HIS A 130 -2.43 -0.58 5.50
N ASN A 131 -2.05 -1.86 5.24
CA ASN A 131 -1.64 -2.32 3.90
C ASN A 131 -2.69 -2.04 2.82
N ARG A 132 -3.96 -2.33 3.07
CA ARG A 132 -5.04 -2.03 2.12
C ARG A 132 -5.06 -0.56 1.72
N VAL A 133 -4.83 0.32 2.67
CA VAL A 133 -4.83 1.77 2.44
C VAL A 133 -3.57 2.20 1.69
N ARG A 134 -2.39 1.61 1.97
CA ARG A 134 -1.17 1.85 1.16
C ARG A 134 -1.42 1.57 -0.32
N MET A 135 -2.10 0.47 -0.64
CA MET A 135 -2.47 0.14 -2.03
C MET A 135 -3.38 1.21 -2.67
N LEU A 136 -4.35 1.72 -1.91
CA LEU A 136 -5.31 2.72 -2.39
C LEU A 136 -4.64 4.06 -2.67
N VAL A 137 -3.87 4.58 -1.71
CA VAL A 137 -3.20 5.88 -1.86
C VAL A 137 -2.11 5.86 -2.92
N ALA A 138 -1.41 4.73 -3.08
CA ALA A 138 -0.41 4.55 -4.13
C ALA A 138 -1.05 4.44 -5.53
N SER A 139 -2.14 3.68 -5.65
CA SER A 139 -2.92 3.60 -6.89
C SER A 139 -3.53 4.97 -7.25
N PHE A 140 -3.98 5.74 -6.27
CA PHE A 140 -4.50 7.08 -6.51
C PHE A 140 -3.43 8.01 -7.09
N LEU A 141 -2.26 8.08 -6.47
CA LEU A 141 -1.15 8.90 -6.95
C LEU A 141 -0.76 8.54 -8.40
N THR A 142 -0.54 7.25 -8.64
CA THR A 142 0.06 6.78 -9.90
C THR A 142 -0.94 6.68 -11.05
N LYS A 143 -2.22 6.50 -10.77
CA LYS A 143 -3.25 6.26 -11.79
C LYS A 143 -4.29 7.36 -11.90
N HIS A 144 -4.78 7.91 -10.78
CA HIS A 144 -5.69 9.06 -10.85
C HIS A 144 -4.95 10.36 -11.16
N LEU A 145 -3.75 10.55 -10.60
CA LEU A 145 -2.98 11.76 -10.84
C LEU A 145 -1.90 11.58 -11.91
N LEU A 146 -1.57 10.35 -12.30
CA LEU A 146 -0.46 10.00 -13.20
C LEU A 146 0.89 10.57 -12.72
N ILE A 147 1.06 10.74 -11.42
CA ILE A 147 2.32 11.20 -10.82
C ILE A 147 3.26 9.99 -10.63
N ASP A 148 4.54 10.22 -10.92
CA ASP A 148 5.57 9.18 -10.82
C ASP A 148 5.60 8.54 -9.43
N TRP A 149 5.59 7.22 -9.38
CA TRP A 149 5.58 6.41 -8.16
C TRP A 149 6.76 6.71 -7.23
N ARG A 150 7.91 7.15 -7.77
CA ARG A 150 9.10 7.49 -6.98
C ARG A 150 8.87 8.64 -6.02
N TRP A 151 8.00 9.59 -6.35
CA TRP A 151 7.60 10.66 -5.42
C TRP A 151 6.81 10.14 -4.23
N GLY A 152 5.93 9.18 -4.46
CA GLY A 152 5.18 8.54 -3.38
C GLY A 152 6.07 7.62 -2.53
N GLU A 153 6.94 6.84 -3.17
CA GLU A 153 7.93 6.01 -2.49
C GLU A 153 8.82 6.84 -1.55
N ALA A 154 9.38 7.95 -2.05
CA ALA A 154 10.20 8.85 -1.25
C ALA A 154 9.44 9.50 -0.10
N TRP A 155 8.15 9.80 -0.29
CA TRP A 155 7.30 10.30 0.78
C TRP A 155 7.10 9.25 1.87
N PHE A 156 6.82 8.01 1.49
CA PHE A 156 6.68 6.90 2.42
C PHE A 156 7.98 6.62 3.17
N ALA A 157 9.12 6.63 2.48
CA ALA A 157 10.44 6.43 3.08
C ALA A 157 10.74 7.42 4.22
N ARG A 158 10.24 8.65 4.12
CA ARG A 158 10.45 9.69 5.14
C ARG A 158 9.50 9.61 6.34
N HIS A 159 8.37 8.91 6.20
CA HIS A 159 7.29 8.97 7.20
C HIS A 159 6.98 7.62 7.83
N LEU A 160 7.34 6.49 7.18
CA LEU A 160 7.07 5.17 7.73
C LEU A 160 8.10 4.77 8.79
N LEU A 161 7.63 4.41 9.98
CA LEU A 161 8.43 3.78 11.03
C LEU A 161 8.88 2.37 10.65
N ASP A 162 8.13 1.70 9.79
CA ASP A 162 8.41 0.36 9.29
C ASP A 162 9.03 0.37 7.88
N PHE A 163 9.68 1.48 7.50
CA PHE A 163 10.28 1.61 6.18
C PHE A 163 11.28 0.49 5.91
N ASP A 164 11.04 -0.27 4.86
CA ASP A 164 11.94 -1.27 4.31
C ASP A 164 12.06 -0.99 2.82
N LEU A 165 13.27 -0.74 2.34
CA LEU A 165 13.49 -0.29 0.96
C LEU A 165 12.92 -1.29 -0.05
N ALA A 166 13.14 -2.59 0.15
CA ALA A 166 12.71 -3.62 -0.77
C ALA A 166 11.18 -3.72 -0.83
N SER A 167 10.53 -3.78 0.34
CA SER A 167 9.07 -3.89 0.44
C SER A 167 8.36 -2.61 -0.02
N ASN A 168 8.89 -1.44 0.33
CA ASN A 168 8.34 -0.16 -0.10
C ASN A 168 8.43 -0.01 -1.62
N ASN A 169 9.60 -0.25 -2.20
CA ASN A 169 9.83 -0.21 -3.64
C ASN A 169 8.93 -1.20 -4.39
N GLY A 170 8.92 -2.47 -3.94
CA GLY A 170 8.06 -3.50 -4.53
C GLY A 170 6.59 -3.12 -4.51
N GLY A 171 6.08 -2.61 -3.39
CA GLY A 171 4.69 -2.18 -3.24
C GLY A 171 4.34 -0.99 -4.15
N TRP A 172 5.21 0.01 -4.26
CA TRP A 172 5.01 1.16 -5.13
C TRP A 172 5.02 0.79 -6.61
N GLN A 173 5.95 -0.05 -7.03
CA GLN A 173 6.02 -0.54 -8.40
C GLN A 173 4.84 -1.46 -8.74
N TRP A 174 4.40 -2.30 -7.80
CA TRP A 174 3.19 -3.09 -7.97
C TRP A 174 1.96 -2.18 -8.15
N ALA A 175 1.77 -1.17 -7.31
CA ALA A 175 0.64 -0.25 -7.39
C ALA A 175 0.64 0.57 -8.68
N SER A 176 1.80 0.97 -9.19
CA SER A 176 1.94 1.68 -10.47
C SER A 176 1.74 0.78 -11.70
N GLY A 177 1.88 -0.53 -11.54
CA GLY A 177 1.85 -1.50 -12.63
C GLY A 177 3.20 -1.74 -13.30
N SER A 178 4.28 -1.14 -12.80
CA SER A 178 5.63 -1.20 -13.36
C SER A 178 6.53 -2.27 -12.73
N GLY A 179 6.04 -2.96 -11.71
CA GLY A 179 6.77 -4.00 -10.97
C GLY A 179 6.54 -5.42 -11.44
N THR A 180 7.10 -6.36 -10.70
CA THR A 180 6.78 -7.79 -10.80
C THR A 180 5.36 -8.04 -10.30
N ASP A 181 4.73 -9.12 -10.77
CA ASP A 181 3.36 -9.52 -10.34
C ASP A 181 2.31 -8.40 -10.36
N ALA A 182 2.54 -7.38 -11.18
CA ALA A 182 1.67 -6.21 -11.32
C ALA A 182 0.51 -6.41 -12.30
N ALA A 183 0.27 -7.64 -12.72
CA ALA A 183 -0.82 -7.96 -13.64
C ALA A 183 -2.17 -8.08 -12.90
N PRO A 184 -3.26 -7.62 -13.48
CA PRO A 184 -3.27 -6.75 -14.66
C PRO A 184 -2.78 -5.32 -14.30
N TYR A 185 -1.76 -4.86 -14.97
CA TYR A 185 -1.10 -3.56 -14.71
C TYR A 185 -2.05 -2.34 -14.79
N PHE A 186 -3.15 -2.48 -15.49
CA PHE A 186 -4.19 -1.45 -15.62
C PHE A 186 -5.23 -1.47 -14.49
N ARG A 187 -5.07 -2.29 -13.43
CA ARG A 187 -5.97 -2.27 -12.27
C ARG A 187 -5.98 -0.90 -11.62
N ILE A 188 -7.12 -0.24 -11.62
CA ILE A 188 -7.32 1.08 -11.02
C ILE A 188 -8.38 0.92 -9.94
N PHE A 189 -7.98 1.12 -8.68
CA PHE A 189 -8.92 1.06 -7.57
C PHE A 189 -9.83 2.28 -7.57
N ASN A 190 -11.14 2.07 -7.46
CA ASN A 190 -12.07 3.16 -7.20
C ASN A 190 -12.11 3.42 -5.69
N PRO A 191 -11.65 4.60 -5.19
CA PRO A 191 -11.59 4.84 -3.76
C PRO A 191 -12.95 4.77 -3.07
N ILE A 192 -14.04 5.13 -3.75
CA ILE A 192 -15.40 5.08 -3.21
C ILE A 192 -15.81 3.63 -2.98
N THR A 193 -15.76 2.79 -4.01
CA THR A 193 -16.16 1.38 -3.87
C THR A 193 -15.25 0.59 -2.94
N GLN A 194 -13.98 0.99 -2.82
CA GLN A 194 -13.06 0.40 -1.85
C GLN A 194 -13.42 0.81 -0.41
N ALA A 195 -13.81 2.07 -0.19
CA ALA A 195 -14.32 2.52 1.09
C ALA A 195 -15.60 1.78 1.48
N ASP A 196 -16.54 1.64 0.55
CA ASP A 196 -17.81 0.92 0.78
C ASP A 196 -17.57 -0.56 1.14
N LYS A 197 -16.52 -1.16 0.58
CA LYS A 197 -16.18 -2.57 0.84
C LYS A 197 -15.43 -2.77 2.15
N PHE A 198 -14.45 -1.92 2.47
CA PHE A 198 -13.48 -2.18 3.53
C PHE A 198 -13.60 -1.25 4.74
N ASP A 199 -14.41 -0.21 4.63
CA ASP A 199 -14.72 0.75 5.71
C ASP A 199 -16.17 1.22 5.59
N LYS A 200 -17.11 0.29 5.43
CA LYS A 200 -18.52 0.56 5.15
C LYS A 200 -19.13 1.55 6.14
N ASP A 201 -18.89 1.35 7.43
CA ASP A 201 -19.42 2.19 8.50
C ASP A 201 -18.65 3.52 8.65
N GLY A 202 -17.54 3.69 7.97
CA GLY A 202 -16.71 4.89 8.00
C GLY A 202 -15.81 5.01 9.23
N LYS A 203 -15.68 3.97 10.05
CA LYS A 203 -14.91 4.01 11.32
C LYS A 203 -13.45 4.43 11.12
N TYR A 204 -12.80 3.91 10.07
CA TYR A 204 -11.42 4.30 9.73
C TYR A 204 -11.35 5.76 9.29
N ARG A 205 -12.28 6.19 8.44
CA ARG A 205 -12.38 7.58 7.97
C ARG A 205 -12.69 8.53 9.11
N ASP A 206 -13.59 8.16 10.04
CA ASP A 206 -13.91 8.97 11.23
C ASP A 206 -12.67 9.15 12.13
N GLN A 207 -11.84 8.12 12.25
CA GLN A 207 -10.64 8.15 13.09
C GLN A 207 -9.54 9.06 12.52
N PHE A 208 -9.29 9.02 11.20
CA PHE A 208 -8.12 9.69 10.59
C PHE A 208 -8.47 10.87 9.68
N ASN A 209 -9.73 11.08 9.38
CA ASN A 209 -10.23 12.20 8.59
C ASN A 209 -11.54 12.74 9.19
N PRO A 210 -11.54 13.20 10.45
CA PRO A 210 -12.74 13.72 11.07
C PRO A 210 -13.34 14.85 10.23
N GLY A 211 -14.67 14.93 10.17
CA GLY A 211 -15.38 15.90 9.32
C GLY A 211 -15.54 15.49 7.85
N TRP A 212 -15.05 14.32 7.42
CA TRP A 212 -15.19 13.87 6.04
C TRP A 212 -16.66 13.76 5.56
N ARG A 213 -17.60 13.53 6.49
CA ARG A 213 -19.04 13.44 6.17
C ARG A 213 -19.64 14.79 5.79
N GLU A 214 -19.02 15.86 6.21
CA GLU A 214 -19.44 17.23 5.94
C GLU A 214 -19.06 17.70 4.52
N GLY A 215 -18.27 16.90 3.78
CA GLY A 215 -17.92 17.17 2.38
C GLY A 215 -17.03 18.40 2.18
N SER A 216 -16.23 18.77 3.18
CA SER A 216 -15.46 20.03 3.19
C SER A 216 -14.36 20.11 2.12
N THR A 217 -13.90 18.99 1.57
CA THR A 217 -12.83 18.97 0.56
C THR A 217 -13.40 18.50 -0.78
N PRO A 218 -13.40 19.34 -1.82
CA PRO A 218 -13.85 18.91 -3.14
C PRO A 218 -12.91 17.87 -3.75
N MET A 219 -13.47 16.91 -4.48
CA MET A 219 -12.68 15.93 -5.20
C MET A 219 -11.80 16.61 -6.25
N MET A 220 -10.48 16.39 -6.14
CA MET A 220 -9.51 17.01 -7.06
C MET A 220 -9.55 16.46 -8.49
N VAL A 221 -10.08 15.26 -8.67
CA VAL A 221 -10.32 14.62 -9.97
C VAL A 221 -11.57 13.75 -9.90
N ASP A 222 -12.33 13.66 -10.97
CA ASP A 222 -13.40 12.67 -11.11
C ASP A 222 -12.82 11.29 -11.40
N HIS A 223 -13.29 10.26 -10.69
CA HIS A 223 -12.78 8.89 -10.83
C HIS A 223 -12.94 8.34 -12.25
N LYS A 224 -14.10 8.54 -12.89
CA LYS A 224 -14.38 8.00 -14.22
C LYS A 224 -13.46 8.63 -15.26
N ILE A 225 -13.34 9.95 -15.24
CA ILE A 225 -12.46 10.70 -16.14
C ILE A 225 -10.99 10.31 -15.93
N ALA A 226 -10.55 10.26 -14.67
CA ALA A 226 -9.18 9.87 -14.34
C ALA A 226 -8.87 8.43 -14.76
N ARG A 227 -9.82 7.51 -14.58
CA ARG A 227 -9.69 6.12 -15.00
C ARG A 227 -9.57 5.99 -16.52
N GLU A 228 -10.43 6.66 -17.28
CA GLU A 228 -10.39 6.64 -18.75
C GLU A 228 -9.06 7.21 -19.26
N ARG A 229 -8.61 8.33 -18.70
CA ARG A 229 -7.30 8.94 -19.02
C ARG A 229 -6.15 7.97 -18.71
N ALA A 230 -6.14 7.35 -17.54
CA ALA A 230 -5.09 6.39 -17.17
C ALA A 230 -5.06 5.20 -18.14
N LEU A 231 -6.21 4.59 -18.43
CA LEU A 231 -6.29 3.45 -19.38
C LEU A 231 -5.80 3.82 -20.77
N ALA A 232 -6.19 5.00 -21.28
CA ALA A 232 -5.72 5.50 -22.57
C ALA A 232 -4.20 5.70 -22.57
N THR A 233 -3.65 6.30 -21.52
CA THR A 233 -2.20 6.51 -21.36
C THR A 233 -1.42 5.21 -21.32
N TYR A 234 -1.88 4.24 -20.51
CA TYR A 234 -1.26 2.92 -20.43
C TYR A 234 -1.32 2.19 -21.77
N LYS A 235 -2.48 2.18 -22.43
CA LYS A 235 -2.66 1.56 -23.75
C LYS A 235 -1.72 2.17 -24.79
N ALA A 236 -1.66 3.49 -24.87
CA ALA A 236 -0.83 4.19 -25.86
C ALA A 236 0.68 3.93 -25.67
N ARG A 237 1.13 3.64 -24.46
CA ARG A 237 2.57 3.50 -24.16
C ARG A 237 3.04 2.06 -24.02
N LEU A 238 2.15 1.13 -23.63
CA LEU A 238 2.53 -0.25 -23.35
C LEU A 238 2.05 -1.22 -24.47
N SER A 239 1.17 -0.77 -25.38
CA SER A 239 0.74 -1.57 -26.54
C SER A 239 1.68 -1.45 -27.72
N VAL A 240 2.71 -0.60 -27.67
CA VAL A 240 3.77 -0.54 -28.67
C VAL A 240 4.78 -1.62 -28.34
N LYS A 241 4.41 -2.88 -28.61
CA LYS A 241 5.35 -3.97 -28.84
C LYS A 241 5.45 -4.12 -30.36
N GLU A 242 6.49 -3.62 -30.90
CA GLU A 242 7.14 -4.20 -32.05
C GLU A 242 8.54 -4.62 -31.66
#